data_b553471ddbf818cc978118987e009651
#
_entry.id   b553471ddbf818cc978118987e009651
#
_cell.length_a   1.000
_cell.length_b   1.000
_cell.length_c   1.000
_cell.angle_alpha   90.00
_cell.angle_beta   90.00
_cell.angle_gamma   90.00
#
_symmetry.space_group_name_H-M   'P 1'
#
loop_
_entity.id
_entity.type
_entity.pdbx_description
1 polymer ?
#
loop_
_entity_poly.entity_id
_entity_poly.type
_entity_poly.pdbx_seq_one_letter_code
_entity_poly.pdbx_strand_id
1 'polypeptide(L)'
;RIGWRPFAWSALVVLLAITSGVLVARNTGERLPGQVMTGGIEDGSVSSLLVQARSLGMSDIPGVLDLYSRVLAVEPDNIEALTYFGWFTVLSSTQEADAGAASTRLQNGMLLLRQATIADETYPDAHCFLGIAFFRFIDDPVAAQPEMTACLDENPPAEVASMVQGLVTQIDDAVAASTTTVP
;
A
#
# COMPACT_ATOMS: atom_id res chain seq x y z
N ARG A 1 24.42 34.85 -64.47
CA ARG A 1 23.81 33.51 -64.27
C ARG A 1 23.74 33.30 -62.76
N ILE A 2 22.60 33.58 -62.16
CA ILE A 2 22.32 33.32 -60.74
C ILE A 2 21.98 31.87 -60.63
N GLY A 3 22.87 31.10 -59.96
CA GLY A 3 22.73 29.67 -59.86
C GLY A 3 21.52 29.29 -59.00
N TRP A 4 20.63 28.47 -59.51
CA TRP A 4 19.38 27.98 -58.91
C TRP A 4 19.65 26.93 -57.81
N ARG A 5 20.89 26.63 -57.52
CA ARG A 5 21.28 25.60 -56.55
C ARG A 5 20.94 25.85 -55.08
N PRO A 6 21.02 27.10 -54.54
CA PRO A 6 20.66 27.33 -53.13
C PRO A 6 19.14 27.20 -52.84
N PHE A 7 18.28 27.49 -53.83
CA PHE A 7 16.84 27.40 -53.66
C PHE A 7 16.32 25.96 -53.64
N ALA A 8 16.99 25.01 -54.32
CA ALA A 8 16.61 23.62 -54.32
C ALA A 8 16.87 22.94 -52.95
N TRP A 9 17.92 23.33 -52.24
CA TRP A 9 18.23 22.81 -50.90
C TRP A 9 17.30 23.35 -49.82
N SER A 10 16.96 24.62 -49.87
CA SER A 10 16.01 25.22 -48.92
C SER A 10 14.59 24.63 -49.08
N ALA A 11 14.15 24.38 -50.31
CA ALA A 11 12.86 23.72 -50.57
C ALA A 11 12.83 22.28 -50.05
N LEU A 12 13.94 21.54 -50.18
CA LEU A 12 14.06 20.17 -49.68
C LEU A 12 14.00 20.09 -48.12
N VAL A 13 14.70 20.99 -47.44
CA VAL A 13 14.71 21.08 -45.98
C VAL A 13 13.33 21.44 -45.43
N VAL A 14 12.63 22.37 -46.04
CA VAL A 14 11.27 22.76 -45.65
C VAL A 14 10.28 21.58 -45.88
N LEU A 15 10.43 20.85 -46.98
CA LEU A 15 9.58 19.71 -47.29
C LEU A 15 9.82 18.56 -46.31
N LEU A 16 11.06 18.30 -45.90
CA LEU A 16 11.41 17.31 -44.87
C LEU A 16 10.89 17.72 -43.49
N ALA A 17 10.94 18.99 -43.12
CA ALA A 17 10.40 19.48 -41.87
C ALA A 17 8.87 19.37 -41.79
N ILE A 18 8.16 19.62 -42.90
CA ILE A 18 6.71 19.49 -42.97
C ILE A 18 6.30 17.98 -42.91
N THR A 19 7.00 17.12 -43.62
CA THR A 19 6.69 15.68 -43.62
C THR A 19 6.98 15.03 -42.26
N SER A 20 8.06 15.43 -41.58
CA SER A 20 8.34 14.94 -40.23
C SER A 20 7.34 15.48 -39.20
N GLY A 21 6.93 16.72 -39.30
CA GLY A 21 5.91 17.32 -38.45
C GLY A 21 4.53 16.65 -38.62
N VAL A 22 4.13 16.33 -39.84
CA VAL A 22 2.87 15.62 -40.13
C VAL A 22 2.92 14.17 -39.66
N LEU A 23 4.07 13.49 -39.75
CA LEU A 23 4.24 12.13 -39.24
C LEU A 23 4.18 12.09 -37.71
N VAL A 24 4.79 13.05 -37.02
CA VAL A 24 4.68 13.15 -35.55
C VAL A 24 3.24 13.50 -35.14
N ALA A 25 2.56 14.41 -35.83
CA ALA A 25 1.17 14.77 -35.54
C ALA A 25 0.18 13.62 -35.80
N ARG A 26 0.47 12.73 -36.75
CA ARG A 26 -0.33 11.53 -37.00
C ARG A 26 -0.08 10.39 -36.01
N ASN A 27 1.07 10.37 -35.36
CA ASN A 27 1.41 9.37 -34.34
C ASN A 27 1.08 9.84 -32.91
N THR A 28 0.77 11.11 -32.69
CA THR A 28 0.14 11.58 -31.45
C THR A 28 -1.35 11.25 -31.59
N GLY A 29 -1.75 10.10 -31.05
CA GLY A 29 -3.05 9.48 -31.23
C GLY A 29 -4.22 10.45 -31.24
N GLU A 30 -5.03 10.41 -32.30
CA GLU A 30 -6.31 11.09 -32.38
C GLU A 30 -7.17 10.61 -31.22
N ARG A 31 -7.45 11.50 -30.27
CA ARG A 31 -8.40 11.23 -29.19
C ARG A 31 -9.80 11.20 -29.80
N LEU A 32 -10.47 10.08 -29.69
CA LEU A 32 -11.88 10.00 -29.99
C LEU A 32 -12.68 10.85 -28.98
N PRO A 33 -13.72 11.59 -29.40
CA PRO A 33 -14.59 12.31 -28.49
C PRO A 33 -15.17 11.35 -27.43
N GLY A 34 -14.80 11.56 -26.14
CA GLY A 34 -15.21 10.69 -25.04
C GLY A 34 -14.10 9.84 -24.44
N GLN A 35 -12.89 9.82 -25.02
CA GLN A 35 -11.73 9.25 -24.34
C GLN A 35 -11.29 10.16 -23.21
N VAL A 36 -11.45 9.69 -21.98
CA VAL A 36 -10.87 10.24 -20.78
C VAL A 36 -9.34 10.18 -20.90
N MET A 37 -8.63 11.11 -20.32
CA MET A 37 -7.16 11.16 -20.29
C MET A 37 -6.63 9.84 -19.71
N THR A 38 -6.21 8.90 -20.55
CA THR A 38 -5.56 7.65 -20.15
C THR A 38 -4.09 7.87 -19.77
N GLY A 39 -3.86 8.74 -18.85
CA GLY A 39 -2.78 8.80 -17.89
C GLY A 39 -3.41 8.77 -16.52
N GLY A 40 -4.72 8.60 -16.45
CA GLY A 40 -5.49 8.34 -15.25
C GLY A 40 -5.58 6.82 -15.05
N ILE A 41 -5.33 6.39 -13.85
CA ILE A 41 -5.64 5.09 -13.30
C ILE A 41 -7.10 4.80 -13.65
N GLU A 42 -7.40 3.73 -14.39
CA GLU A 42 -8.79 3.35 -14.71
C GLU A 42 -9.57 3.18 -13.40
N ASP A 43 -10.73 3.82 -13.30
CA ASP A 43 -11.62 3.66 -12.14
C ASP A 43 -11.91 2.17 -11.94
N GLY A 44 -11.47 1.63 -10.78
CA GLY A 44 -11.58 0.21 -10.46
C GLY A 44 -10.32 -0.63 -10.76
N SER A 45 -9.25 -0.06 -11.33
CA SER A 45 -7.95 -0.76 -11.37
C SER A 45 -7.41 -0.94 -9.95
N VAL A 46 -6.60 -1.98 -9.72
CA VAL A 46 -5.93 -2.22 -8.42
C VAL A 46 -5.21 -0.96 -7.95
N SER A 47 -4.43 -0.32 -8.81
CA SER A 47 -3.72 0.91 -8.48
C SER A 47 -4.65 2.06 -8.06
N SER A 48 -5.82 2.20 -8.71
CA SER A 48 -6.83 3.19 -8.35
C SER A 48 -7.44 2.89 -6.98
N LEU A 49 -7.78 1.64 -6.73
CA LEU A 49 -8.35 1.20 -5.45
C LEU A 49 -7.38 1.45 -4.29
N LEU A 50 -6.09 1.13 -4.46
CA LEU A 50 -5.04 1.37 -3.47
C LEU A 50 -4.88 2.86 -3.16
N VAL A 51 -4.83 3.72 -4.19
CA VAL A 51 -4.75 5.18 -4.01
C VAL A 51 -5.97 5.71 -3.25
N GLN A 52 -7.18 5.26 -3.59
CA GLN A 52 -8.41 5.64 -2.90
C GLN A 52 -8.39 5.18 -1.43
N ALA A 53 -7.99 3.93 -1.16
CA ALA A 53 -7.90 3.39 0.18
C ALA A 53 -6.94 4.20 1.06
N ARG A 54 -5.73 4.51 0.55
CA ARG A 54 -4.77 5.38 1.25
C ARG A 54 -5.33 6.77 1.54
N SER A 55 -6.12 7.34 0.62
CA SER A 55 -6.70 8.67 0.79
C SER A 55 -7.79 8.73 1.87
N LEU A 56 -8.52 7.64 2.08
CA LEU A 56 -9.52 7.54 3.15
C LEU A 56 -8.86 7.34 4.52
N GLY A 57 -7.84 6.48 4.59
CA GLY A 57 -7.10 6.19 5.82
C GLY A 57 -8.04 5.90 7.00
N MET A 58 -7.77 6.54 8.15
CA MET A 58 -8.58 6.38 9.37
C MET A 58 -9.93 7.11 9.34
N SER A 59 -10.20 7.94 8.33
CA SER A 59 -11.42 8.77 8.29
C SER A 59 -12.69 7.98 7.94
N ASP A 60 -12.54 6.87 7.19
CA ASP A 60 -13.64 6.00 6.77
C ASP A 60 -13.19 4.54 6.73
N ILE A 61 -13.14 3.89 7.90
CA ILE A 61 -12.73 2.48 8.02
C ILE A 61 -13.60 1.55 7.17
N PRO A 62 -14.95 1.64 7.14
CA PRO A 62 -15.76 0.82 6.26
C PRO A 62 -15.42 0.98 4.78
N GLY A 63 -15.22 2.21 4.31
CA GLY A 63 -14.81 2.48 2.93
C GLY A 63 -13.43 1.92 2.59
N VAL A 64 -12.47 2.04 3.50
CA VAL A 64 -11.13 1.45 3.35
C VAL A 64 -11.20 -0.08 3.25
N LEU A 65 -11.98 -0.72 4.11
CA LEU A 65 -12.18 -2.18 4.09
C LEU A 65 -12.81 -2.63 2.77
N ASP A 66 -13.82 -1.92 2.23
CA ASP A 66 -14.40 -2.23 0.91
C ASP A 66 -13.33 -2.16 -0.19
N LEU A 67 -12.55 -1.08 -0.23
CA LEU A 67 -11.53 -0.88 -1.26
C LEU A 67 -10.45 -1.96 -1.22
N TYR A 68 -9.87 -2.28 -0.05
CA TYR A 68 -8.88 -3.34 0.05
C TYR A 68 -9.47 -4.74 -0.22
N SER A 69 -10.71 -5.00 0.16
CA SER A 69 -11.37 -6.27 -0.18
C SER A 69 -11.49 -6.46 -1.69
N ARG A 70 -11.77 -5.38 -2.44
CA ARG A 70 -11.83 -5.40 -3.91
C ARG A 70 -10.44 -5.59 -4.53
N VAL A 71 -9.40 -5.04 -3.93
CA VAL A 71 -8.02 -5.33 -4.36
C VAL A 71 -7.72 -6.81 -4.19
N LEU A 72 -8.01 -7.39 -3.02
CA LEU A 72 -7.77 -8.81 -2.74
C LEU A 72 -8.61 -9.76 -3.59
N ALA A 73 -9.77 -9.32 -4.08
CA ALA A 73 -10.57 -10.08 -5.03
C ALA A 73 -9.90 -10.24 -6.41
N VAL A 74 -9.02 -9.30 -6.80
CA VAL A 74 -8.28 -9.30 -8.07
C VAL A 74 -6.86 -9.83 -7.88
N GLU A 75 -6.19 -9.41 -6.81
CA GLU A 75 -4.83 -9.77 -6.43
C GLU A 75 -4.82 -10.31 -4.99
N PRO A 76 -5.10 -11.61 -4.77
CA PRO A 76 -5.21 -12.19 -3.43
C PRO A 76 -3.94 -12.06 -2.58
N ASP A 77 -2.77 -11.97 -3.22
CA ASP A 77 -1.46 -11.87 -2.58
C ASP A 77 -0.92 -10.43 -2.56
N ASN A 78 -1.75 -9.42 -2.83
CA ASN A 78 -1.33 -8.03 -2.78
C ASN A 78 -0.94 -7.65 -1.35
N ILE A 79 0.37 -7.42 -1.13
CA ILE A 79 0.94 -7.26 0.22
C ILE A 79 0.37 -6.06 0.98
N GLU A 80 0.20 -4.93 0.29
CA GLU A 80 -0.39 -3.75 0.90
C GLU A 80 -1.85 -4.01 1.32
N ALA A 81 -2.62 -4.63 0.43
CA ALA A 81 -4.02 -4.91 0.72
C ALA A 81 -4.17 -5.92 1.86
N LEU A 82 -3.37 -6.99 1.90
CA LEU A 82 -3.36 -7.95 3.04
C LEU A 82 -3.04 -7.24 4.35
N THR A 83 -2.00 -6.41 4.35
CA THR A 83 -1.54 -5.71 5.54
C THR A 83 -2.58 -4.73 6.06
N TYR A 84 -3.04 -3.81 5.21
CA TYR A 84 -3.96 -2.77 5.66
C TYR A 84 -5.40 -3.25 5.86
N PHE A 85 -5.87 -4.20 5.05
CA PHE A 85 -7.15 -4.85 5.32
C PHE A 85 -7.13 -5.61 6.64
N GLY A 86 -6.03 -6.32 6.94
CA GLY A 86 -5.80 -6.98 8.22
C GLY A 86 -5.80 -5.98 9.37
N TRP A 87 -5.04 -4.91 9.27
CA TRP A 87 -4.94 -3.88 10.30
C TRP A 87 -6.28 -3.18 10.58
N PHE A 88 -6.98 -2.70 9.55
CA PHE A 88 -8.28 -2.06 9.73
C PHE A 88 -9.35 -3.04 10.24
N THR A 89 -9.22 -4.33 9.94
CA THR A 89 -10.07 -5.38 10.51
C THR A 89 -9.79 -5.55 12.01
N VAL A 90 -8.53 -5.55 12.45
CA VAL A 90 -8.15 -5.53 13.88
C VAL A 90 -8.74 -4.31 14.56
N LEU A 91 -8.53 -3.11 14.01
CA LEU A 91 -9.06 -1.87 14.61
C LEU A 91 -10.60 -1.88 14.71
N SER A 92 -11.29 -2.39 13.70
CA SER A 92 -12.75 -2.44 13.71
C SER A 92 -13.32 -3.43 14.75
N SER A 93 -12.51 -4.37 15.26
CA SER A 93 -12.93 -5.28 16.32
C SER A 93 -13.31 -4.54 17.62
N THR A 94 -12.68 -3.39 17.88
CA THR A 94 -12.95 -2.58 19.06
C THR A 94 -14.30 -1.85 19.01
N GLN A 95 -14.94 -1.79 17.85
CA GLN A 95 -16.24 -1.15 17.64
C GLN A 95 -17.40 -2.15 17.69
N GLU A 96 -17.10 -3.46 17.79
CA GLU A 96 -18.11 -4.48 17.91
C GLU A 96 -18.71 -4.52 19.32
N ALA A 97 -20.02 -4.50 19.40
CA ALA A 97 -20.74 -4.58 20.68
C ALA A 97 -20.81 -6.02 21.21
N ASP A 98 -20.81 -7.02 20.33
CA ASP A 98 -20.81 -8.43 20.69
C ASP A 98 -19.38 -8.94 20.84
N ALA A 99 -19.04 -9.49 22.00
CA ALA A 99 -17.68 -9.96 22.30
C ALA A 99 -17.23 -11.12 21.40
N GLY A 100 -18.15 -11.99 20.97
CA GLY A 100 -17.84 -13.09 20.06
C GLY A 100 -17.51 -12.59 18.65
N ALA A 101 -18.31 -11.61 18.16
CA ALA A 101 -18.03 -10.94 16.89
C ALA A 101 -16.70 -10.16 16.93
N ALA A 102 -16.44 -9.44 18.02
CA ALA A 102 -15.18 -8.73 18.26
C ALA A 102 -13.98 -9.68 18.20
N SER A 103 -14.04 -10.80 18.91
CA SER A 103 -12.98 -11.80 18.91
C SER A 103 -12.76 -12.42 17.53
N THR A 104 -13.84 -12.76 16.82
CA THR A 104 -13.75 -13.31 15.47
C THR A 104 -13.12 -12.31 14.50
N ARG A 105 -13.51 -11.03 14.57
CA ARG A 105 -12.96 -9.98 13.74
C ARG A 105 -11.47 -9.74 14.02
N LEU A 106 -11.08 -9.70 15.27
CA LEU A 106 -9.68 -9.60 15.69
C LEU A 106 -8.84 -10.74 15.12
N GLN A 107 -9.31 -12.00 15.28
CA GLN A 107 -8.61 -13.18 14.78
C GLN A 107 -8.47 -13.15 13.24
N ASN A 108 -9.51 -12.74 12.51
CA ASN A 108 -9.47 -12.61 11.06
C ASN A 108 -8.46 -11.55 10.62
N GLY A 109 -8.43 -10.39 11.28
CA GLY A 109 -7.45 -9.34 11.00
C GLY A 109 -6.02 -9.80 11.24
N MET A 110 -5.77 -10.49 12.36
CA MET A 110 -4.44 -11.06 12.66
C MET A 110 -4.03 -12.16 11.68
N LEU A 111 -4.97 -12.97 11.18
CA LEU A 111 -4.69 -13.97 10.15
C LEU A 111 -4.20 -13.30 8.86
N LEU A 112 -4.85 -12.21 8.43
CA LEU A 112 -4.44 -11.44 7.24
C LEU A 112 -3.05 -10.81 7.42
N LEU A 113 -2.75 -10.25 8.60
CA LEU A 113 -1.43 -9.71 8.91
C LEU A 113 -0.35 -10.81 8.86
N ARG A 114 -0.63 -12.01 9.37
CA ARG A 114 0.28 -13.17 9.25
C ARG A 114 0.44 -13.62 7.80
N GLN A 115 -0.61 -13.59 7.00
CA GLN A 115 -0.48 -13.88 5.57
C GLN A 115 0.43 -12.86 4.88
N ALA A 116 0.32 -11.59 5.26
CA ALA A 116 1.18 -10.54 4.76
C ALA A 116 2.66 -10.78 5.12
N THR A 117 2.98 -11.10 6.39
CA THR A 117 4.37 -11.38 6.81
C THR A 117 4.96 -12.62 6.14
N ILE A 118 4.13 -13.60 5.76
CA ILE A 118 4.57 -14.79 5.01
C ILE A 118 4.75 -14.47 3.51
N ALA A 119 3.90 -13.63 2.94
CA ALA A 119 3.96 -13.27 1.53
C ALA A 119 5.17 -12.38 1.21
N ASP A 120 5.55 -11.50 2.13
CA ASP A 120 6.75 -10.66 2.03
C ASP A 120 7.31 -10.40 3.43
N GLU A 121 8.35 -11.15 3.79
CA GLU A 121 9.04 -11.04 5.08
C GLU A 121 9.80 -9.70 5.24
N THR A 122 9.96 -8.94 4.17
CA THR A 122 10.66 -7.65 4.18
C THR A 122 9.71 -6.45 4.20
N TYR A 123 8.40 -6.68 4.29
CA TYR A 123 7.40 -5.62 4.33
C TYR A 123 7.17 -5.13 5.78
N PRO A 124 7.78 -4.00 6.20
CA PRO A 124 7.82 -3.62 7.61
C PRO A 124 6.45 -3.40 8.24
N ASP A 125 5.50 -2.80 7.50
CA ASP A 125 4.18 -2.48 8.04
C ASP A 125 3.41 -3.73 8.51
N ALA A 126 3.58 -4.86 7.82
CA ALA A 126 2.94 -6.12 8.22
C ALA A 126 3.42 -6.59 9.59
N HIS A 127 4.74 -6.58 9.82
CA HIS A 127 5.35 -6.91 11.10
C HIS A 127 4.98 -5.90 12.18
N CYS A 128 5.05 -4.60 11.88
CA CYS A 128 4.68 -3.54 12.82
C CYS A 128 3.25 -3.73 13.33
N PHE A 129 2.28 -3.91 12.42
CA PHE A 129 0.88 -4.04 12.80
C PHE A 129 0.58 -5.37 13.49
N LEU A 130 1.24 -6.45 13.10
CA LEU A 130 1.09 -7.74 13.78
C LEU A 130 1.64 -7.69 15.21
N GLY A 131 2.81 -7.09 15.42
CA GLY A 131 3.39 -6.89 16.73
C GLY A 131 2.51 -6.00 17.63
N ILE A 132 1.98 -4.89 17.08
CA ILE A 132 1.00 -4.05 17.81
C ILE A 132 -0.25 -4.85 18.16
N ALA A 133 -0.76 -5.69 17.24
CA ALA A 133 -1.95 -6.50 17.49
C ALA A 133 -1.72 -7.50 18.63
N PHE A 134 -0.60 -8.20 18.65
CA PHE A 134 -0.24 -9.08 19.75
C PHE A 134 -0.17 -8.35 21.09
N PHE A 135 0.52 -7.22 21.13
CA PHE A 135 0.75 -6.50 22.37
C PHE A 135 -0.51 -5.81 22.90
N ARG A 136 -1.24 -5.10 22.04
CA ARG A 136 -2.36 -4.23 22.47
C ARG A 136 -3.73 -4.90 22.53
N PHE A 137 -3.94 -5.97 21.75
CA PHE A 137 -5.26 -6.59 21.60
C PHE A 137 -5.31 -8.02 22.16
N ILE A 138 -4.16 -8.71 22.23
CA ILE A 138 -4.06 -10.07 22.73
C ILE A 138 -3.39 -10.12 24.10
N ASP A 139 -2.67 -9.07 24.49
CA ASP A 139 -1.85 -9.00 25.71
C ASP A 139 -0.75 -10.09 25.73
N ASP A 140 -0.15 -10.34 24.56
CA ASP A 140 0.94 -11.30 24.37
C ASP A 140 2.24 -10.60 23.98
N PRO A 141 3.01 -10.08 24.96
CA PRO A 141 4.27 -9.40 24.68
C PRO A 141 5.34 -10.34 24.11
N VAL A 142 5.27 -11.64 24.42
CA VAL A 142 6.24 -12.63 23.94
C VAL A 142 6.08 -12.86 22.44
N ALA A 143 4.83 -12.92 21.94
CA ALA A 143 4.56 -13.01 20.52
C ALA A 143 4.79 -11.68 19.80
N ALA A 144 4.63 -10.55 20.48
CA ALA A 144 4.84 -9.22 19.91
C ALA A 144 6.32 -8.91 19.64
N GLN A 145 7.23 -9.33 20.52
CA GLN A 145 8.66 -8.96 20.50
C GLN A 145 9.36 -9.28 19.16
N PRO A 146 9.28 -10.51 18.61
CA PRO A 146 9.92 -10.83 17.33
C PRO A 146 9.34 -10.02 16.16
N GLU A 147 8.04 -9.77 16.14
CA GLU A 147 7.42 -8.98 15.09
C GLU A 147 7.88 -7.50 15.13
N MET A 148 8.00 -6.93 16.31
CA MET A 148 8.53 -5.57 16.47
C MET A 148 9.99 -5.46 16.07
N THR A 149 10.79 -6.49 16.34
CA THR A 149 12.19 -6.55 15.90
C THR A 149 12.26 -6.59 14.38
N ALA A 150 11.50 -7.47 13.73
CA ALA A 150 11.43 -7.55 12.27
C ALA A 150 10.96 -6.21 11.65
N CYS A 151 9.93 -5.59 12.24
CA CYS A 151 9.46 -4.26 11.81
C CYS A 151 10.58 -3.22 11.77
N LEU A 152 11.44 -3.15 12.80
CA LEU A 152 12.53 -2.16 12.88
C LEU A 152 13.72 -2.50 11.99
N ASP A 153 14.01 -3.78 11.80
CA ASP A 153 15.12 -4.26 10.97
C ASP A 153 14.91 -3.91 9.49
N GLU A 154 13.65 -3.82 9.04
CA GLU A 154 13.28 -3.48 7.66
C GLU A 154 13.15 -1.96 7.42
N ASN A 155 13.68 -1.13 8.30
CA ASN A 155 13.77 0.32 8.16
C ASN A 155 12.43 1.02 7.83
N PRO A 156 11.42 0.92 8.68
CA PRO A 156 10.15 1.60 8.47
C PRO A 156 10.33 3.12 8.41
N PRO A 157 9.37 3.88 7.85
CA PRO A 157 9.40 5.34 7.87
C PRO A 157 9.68 5.90 9.27
N ALA A 158 10.41 7.01 9.36
CA ALA A 158 10.91 7.54 10.64
C ALA A 158 9.81 7.80 11.69
N GLU A 159 8.63 8.21 11.25
CA GLU A 159 7.48 8.42 12.13
C GLU A 159 7.00 7.08 12.72
N VAL A 160 6.95 6.03 11.92
CA VAL A 160 6.57 4.67 12.36
C VAL A 160 7.64 4.10 13.27
N ALA A 161 8.93 4.20 12.90
CA ALA A 161 10.04 3.75 13.72
C ALA A 161 10.03 4.38 15.11
N SER A 162 9.78 5.69 15.22
CA SER A 162 9.70 6.41 16.49
C SER A 162 8.55 5.90 17.39
N MET A 163 7.37 5.66 16.80
CA MET A 163 6.22 5.11 17.51
C MET A 163 6.47 3.68 17.99
N VAL A 164 7.02 2.83 17.12
CA VAL A 164 7.35 1.43 17.41
C VAL A 164 8.42 1.32 18.49
N GLN A 165 9.47 2.14 18.46
CA GLN A 165 10.52 2.14 19.48
C GLN A 165 10.00 2.39 20.89
N GLY A 166 8.99 3.27 21.03
CA GLY A 166 8.29 3.46 22.31
C GLY A 166 7.50 2.24 22.80
N LEU A 167 7.00 1.43 21.86
CA LEU A 167 6.31 0.16 22.19
C LEU A 167 7.30 -0.96 22.51
N VAL A 168 8.42 -1.05 21.82
CA VAL A 168 9.46 -2.08 22.08
C VAL A 168 9.90 -2.03 23.54
N THR A 169 10.18 -0.86 24.10
CA THR A 169 10.55 -0.74 25.51
C THR A 169 9.46 -1.31 26.44
N GLN A 170 8.18 -1.03 26.16
CA GLN A 170 7.07 -1.56 26.96
C GLN A 170 6.94 -3.08 26.82
N ILE A 171 7.17 -3.62 25.62
CA ILE A 171 7.14 -5.05 25.34
C ILE A 171 8.28 -5.75 26.06
N ASP A 172 9.50 -5.22 26.00
CA ASP A 172 10.66 -5.80 26.66
C ASP A 172 10.48 -5.83 28.18
N ASP A 173 9.96 -4.76 28.77
CA ASP A 173 9.63 -4.70 30.20
C ASP A 173 8.57 -5.75 30.57
N ALA A 174 7.54 -5.93 29.74
CA ALA A 174 6.48 -6.89 29.98
C ALA A 174 6.97 -8.35 29.84
N VAL A 175 7.85 -8.63 28.86
CA VAL A 175 8.50 -9.95 28.70
C VAL A 175 9.38 -10.26 29.92
N ALA A 176 10.18 -9.29 30.37
CA ALA A 176 11.02 -9.47 31.56
C ALA A 176 10.20 -9.75 32.82
N ALA A 177 9.06 -9.06 33.00
CA ALA A 177 8.16 -9.28 34.11
C ALA A 177 7.52 -10.70 34.08
N SER A 178 7.12 -11.18 32.88
CA SER A 178 6.52 -12.50 32.71
C SER A 178 7.48 -13.65 33.01
N THR A 179 8.78 -13.47 32.70
CA THR A 179 9.81 -14.47 32.97
C THR A 179 10.19 -14.55 34.45
N THR A 180 9.97 -13.48 35.22
CA THR A 180 10.33 -13.44 36.66
C THR A 180 9.27 -14.07 37.57
N THR A 181 8.05 -14.31 37.06
CA THR A 181 6.90 -14.85 37.82
C THR A 181 6.74 -16.36 37.75
N VAL A 182 7.63 -17.10 37.09
CA VAL A 182 7.60 -18.56 37.08
C VAL A 182 8.36 -19.05 38.34
N PRO A 183 7.67 -19.69 39.33
CA PRO A 183 8.32 -20.20 40.56
C PRO A 183 9.16 -21.42 40.28
#